data_ab76e78ec75680ca0e35ca018f9bdfd3
#
_entry.id   ab76e78ec75680ca0e35ca018f9bdfd3
#
_cell.length_a   1.000
_cell.length_b   1.000
_cell.length_c   1.000
_cell.angle_alpha   90.00
_cell.angle_beta   90.00
_cell.angle_gamma   90.00
#
_symmetry.space_group_name_H-M   'P 1'
#
loop_
_entity.id
_entity.type
_entity.pdbx_description
1 polymer ?
#
loop_
_entity_poly.entity_id
_entity_poly.type
_entity_poly.pdbx_seq_one_letter_code
_entity_poly.pdbx_strand_id
1 'polypeptide(L)'
;MDRLIRKMKERMTESLERTEHELARIRAGRATPALLDGILVDYYDSNVPINQVATIAVPEPRYLTITPWDKAAVAKIRKAIMTSDLGLHPSDDGNVIRIEIPAPTEEGRADLAKRADKVAEDGRVAIRNVRRDAIEGIKAMEKRDGLSEDEVRAGEKEVQRITAEFVEKIDHAVERKRKEIMEV
;
A
#
# COMPACT_ATOMS: atom_id res chain seq x y z
N MET A 1 -24.70 22.47 6.05
CA MET A 1 -24.11 21.37 6.83
C MET A 1 -23.70 20.20 5.94
N ASP A 2 -24.62 19.57 5.20
CA ASP A 2 -24.37 18.35 4.39
C ASP A 2 -23.23 18.46 3.38
N ARG A 3 -23.10 19.61 2.71
CA ARG A 3 -21.98 19.85 1.77
C ARG A 3 -20.61 19.84 2.48
N LEU A 4 -20.55 20.40 3.69
CA LEU A 4 -19.33 20.41 4.49
C LEU A 4 -18.95 18.99 4.93
N ILE A 5 -19.92 18.23 5.47
CA ILE A 5 -19.72 16.84 5.88
C ILE A 5 -19.29 15.97 4.70
N ARG A 6 -19.90 16.12 3.53
CA ARG A 6 -19.50 15.39 2.32
C ARG A 6 -18.07 15.69 1.92
N LYS A 7 -17.69 16.98 1.84
CA LYS A 7 -16.31 17.38 1.52
C LYS A 7 -15.30 16.86 2.54
N MET A 8 -15.67 16.84 3.82
CA MET A 8 -14.85 16.25 4.87
C MET A 8 -14.63 14.76 4.62
N LYS A 9 -15.70 13.99 4.33
CA LYS A 9 -15.61 12.55 4.02
C LYS A 9 -14.71 12.29 2.82
N GLU A 10 -14.85 13.05 1.74
CA GLU A 10 -14.00 12.94 0.54
C GLU A 10 -12.52 13.11 0.91
N ARG A 11 -12.16 14.16 1.63
CA ARG A 11 -10.77 14.41 2.08
C ARG A 11 -10.24 13.34 3.05
N MET A 12 -11.10 12.79 3.92
CA MET A 12 -10.71 11.69 4.81
C MET A 12 -10.50 10.39 4.02
N THR A 13 -11.31 10.14 2.99
CA THR A 13 -11.13 9.00 2.09
C THR A 13 -9.81 9.09 1.35
N GLU A 14 -9.48 10.23 0.75
CA GLU A 14 -8.20 10.46 0.09
C GLU A 14 -7.01 10.24 1.05
N SER A 15 -7.14 10.68 2.31
CA SER A 15 -6.11 10.49 3.31
C SER A 15 -5.95 9.01 3.71
N LEU A 16 -7.04 8.26 3.80
CA LEU A 16 -7.04 6.82 4.08
C LEU A 16 -6.39 6.05 2.92
N GLU A 17 -6.83 6.30 1.68
CA GLU A 17 -6.29 5.66 0.48
C GLU A 17 -4.78 5.89 0.34
N ARG A 18 -4.34 7.12 0.61
CA ARG A 18 -2.91 7.45 0.62
C ARG A 18 -2.16 6.64 1.68
N THR A 19 -2.73 6.54 2.89
CA THR A 19 -2.12 5.76 3.98
C THR A 19 -2.05 4.27 3.62
N GLU A 20 -3.12 3.70 3.08
CA GLU A 20 -3.16 2.31 2.63
C GLU A 20 -2.14 2.05 1.51
N HIS A 21 -2.01 2.99 0.57
CA HIS A 21 -1.00 2.90 -0.50
C HIS A 21 0.43 2.91 0.06
N GLU A 22 0.74 3.80 1.00
CA GLU A 22 2.06 3.86 1.64
C GLU A 22 2.35 2.60 2.47
N LEU A 23 1.34 2.05 3.18
CA LEU A 23 1.47 0.76 3.88
C LEU A 23 1.74 -0.39 2.91
N ALA A 24 1.08 -0.40 1.74
CA ALA A 24 1.29 -1.43 0.71
C ALA A 24 2.73 -1.40 0.15
N ARG A 25 3.37 -0.25 0.10
CA ARG A 25 4.78 -0.10 -0.33
C ARG A 25 5.79 -0.69 0.65
N ILE A 26 5.41 -0.92 1.90
CA ILE A 26 6.27 -1.60 2.87
C ILE A 26 6.33 -3.08 2.51
N ARG A 27 7.47 -3.51 1.97
CA ARG A 27 7.71 -4.89 1.55
C ARG A 27 8.00 -5.74 2.78
N ALA A 28 7.08 -6.65 3.12
CA ALA A 28 7.19 -7.52 4.29
C ALA A 28 7.97 -8.83 4.03
N GLY A 29 8.77 -8.91 2.95
CA GLY A 29 9.47 -10.14 2.57
C GLY A 29 8.58 -11.15 1.85
N ARG A 30 7.34 -10.78 1.48
CA ARG A 30 6.46 -11.63 0.67
C ARG A 30 6.75 -11.49 -0.81
N ALA A 31 6.68 -12.60 -1.51
CA ALA A 31 6.71 -12.66 -2.96
C ALA A 31 5.42 -12.05 -3.52
N THR A 32 5.54 -11.13 -4.45
CA THR A 32 4.41 -10.58 -5.22
C THR A 32 4.85 -10.43 -6.67
N PRO A 33 3.98 -10.65 -7.68
CA PRO A 33 4.31 -10.41 -9.07
C PRO A 33 4.81 -8.97 -9.33
N ALA A 34 4.28 -8.01 -8.57
CA ALA A 34 4.68 -6.60 -8.64
C ALA A 34 6.17 -6.33 -8.29
N LEU A 35 6.87 -7.28 -7.67
CA LEU A 35 8.32 -7.19 -7.46
C LEU A 35 9.10 -7.17 -8.78
N LEU A 36 8.54 -7.76 -9.83
CA LEU A 36 9.16 -7.88 -11.14
C LEU A 36 8.67 -6.79 -12.12
N ASP A 37 7.77 -5.91 -11.68
CA ASP A 37 7.31 -4.79 -12.48
C ASP A 37 8.48 -3.85 -12.79
N GLY A 38 8.59 -3.47 -14.06
CA GLY A 38 9.67 -2.63 -14.54
C GLY A 38 10.92 -3.38 -15.00
N ILE A 39 11.02 -4.71 -14.81
CA ILE A 39 12.07 -5.50 -15.42
C ILE A 39 11.76 -5.68 -16.91
N LEU A 40 12.69 -5.21 -17.73
CA LEU A 40 12.64 -5.36 -19.18
C LEU A 40 13.54 -6.52 -19.61
N VAL A 41 13.01 -7.37 -20.48
CA VAL A 41 13.70 -8.53 -21.05
C VAL A 41 14.01 -8.24 -22.50
N ASP A 42 15.26 -8.46 -22.90
CA ASP A 42 15.66 -8.41 -24.31
C ASP A 42 15.09 -9.64 -25.05
N TYR A 43 13.96 -9.43 -25.71
CA TYR A 43 13.25 -10.49 -26.43
C TYR A 43 13.10 -10.10 -27.90
N TYR A 44 13.77 -10.84 -28.79
CA TYR A 44 13.82 -10.58 -30.24
C TYR A 44 14.18 -9.11 -30.58
N ASP A 45 15.31 -8.64 -30.06
CA ASP A 45 15.83 -7.27 -30.24
C ASP A 45 14.89 -6.14 -29.76
N SER A 46 13.95 -6.47 -28.90
CA SER A 46 13.02 -5.52 -28.27
C SER A 46 13.04 -5.70 -26.75
N ASN A 47 13.04 -4.58 -26.02
CA ASN A 47 12.91 -4.59 -24.58
C ASN A 47 11.42 -4.67 -24.22
N VAL A 48 10.97 -5.79 -23.72
CA VAL A 48 9.58 -6.03 -23.33
C VAL A 48 9.47 -6.31 -21.83
N PRO A 49 8.39 -5.88 -21.18
CA PRO A 49 8.14 -6.23 -19.78
C PRO A 49 8.05 -7.74 -19.58
N ILE A 50 8.57 -8.24 -18.44
CA ILE A 50 8.63 -9.67 -18.13
C ILE A 50 7.26 -10.36 -18.17
N ASN A 51 6.18 -9.65 -17.78
CA ASN A 51 4.81 -10.15 -17.82
C ASN A 51 4.24 -10.34 -19.22
N GLN A 52 4.93 -9.86 -20.26
CA GLN A 52 4.55 -10.05 -21.66
C GLN A 52 5.28 -11.23 -22.32
N VAL A 53 6.18 -11.90 -21.62
CA VAL A 53 6.96 -13.04 -22.15
C VAL A 53 6.91 -14.26 -21.23
N ALA A 54 6.28 -14.13 -20.05
CA ALA A 54 6.18 -15.21 -19.09
C ALA A 54 4.93 -15.06 -18.19
N THR A 55 4.49 -16.17 -17.64
CA THR A 55 3.48 -16.20 -16.57
C THR A 55 4.19 -16.17 -15.22
N ILE A 56 3.77 -15.26 -14.33
CA ILE A 56 4.32 -15.12 -12.99
C ILE A 56 3.30 -15.65 -11.99
N ALA A 57 3.73 -16.55 -11.12
CA ALA A 57 2.90 -17.13 -10.06
C ALA A 57 3.61 -17.06 -8.70
N VAL A 58 2.82 -17.09 -7.62
CA VAL A 58 3.29 -17.12 -6.24
C VAL A 58 2.76 -18.40 -5.60
N PRO A 59 3.45 -19.54 -5.75
CA PRO A 59 2.98 -20.82 -5.20
C PRO A 59 3.04 -20.82 -3.67
N GLU A 60 3.98 -20.09 -3.10
CA GLU A 60 4.18 -19.94 -1.65
C GLU A 60 4.51 -18.48 -1.30
N PRO A 61 4.31 -18.05 -0.06
CA PRO A 61 4.46 -16.63 0.32
C PRO A 61 5.83 -16.00 0.04
N ARG A 62 6.88 -16.82 -0.10
CA ARG A 62 8.25 -16.37 -0.33
C ARG A 62 8.84 -16.82 -1.67
N TYR A 63 8.08 -17.50 -2.50
CA TYR A 63 8.57 -18.01 -3.76
C TYR A 63 7.80 -17.42 -4.93
N LEU A 64 8.56 -16.91 -5.90
CA LEU A 64 8.05 -16.54 -7.21
C LEU A 64 8.44 -17.62 -8.21
N THR A 65 7.51 -18.03 -9.04
CA THR A 65 7.77 -18.86 -10.21
C THR A 65 7.44 -18.08 -11.47
N ILE A 66 8.37 -18.11 -12.41
CA ILE A 66 8.22 -17.46 -13.71
C ILE A 66 8.33 -18.56 -14.75
N THR A 67 7.24 -18.76 -15.47
CA THR A 67 7.14 -19.74 -16.55
C THR A 67 7.15 -19.01 -17.90
N PRO A 68 8.28 -18.95 -18.59
CA PRO A 68 8.37 -18.35 -19.91
C PRO A 68 7.50 -19.09 -20.91
N TRP A 69 6.91 -18.37 -21.84
CA TRP A 69 6.13 -18.97 -22.92
C TRP A 69 7.03 -19.59 -23.99
N ASP A 70 8.27 -19.11 -24.08
CA ASP A 70 9.30 -19.63 -24.96
C ASP A 70 10.55 -20.04 -24.14
N LYS A 71 11.05 -21.25 -24.37
CA LYS A 71 12.27 -21.75 -23.71
C LYS A 71 13.48 -20.87 -23.97
N ALA A 72 13.58 -20.23 -25.14
CA ALA A 72 14.66 -19.33 -25.48
C ALA A 72 14.68 -18.08 -24.57
N ALA A 73 13.56 -17.72 -23.98
CA ALA A 73 13.46 -16.58 -23.07
C ALA A 73 14.00 -16.86 -21.66
N VAL A 74 14.12 -18.13 -21.22
CA VAL A 74 14.55 -18.50 -19.86
C VAL A 74 15.86 -17.81 -19.48
N ALA A 75 16.89 -17.98 -20.28
CA ALA A 75 18.22 -17.39 -20.01
C ALA A 75 18.20 -15.86 -20.02
N LYS A 76 17.39 -15.26 -20.90
CA LYS A 76 17.27 -13.80 -21.02
C LYS A 76 16.53 -13.21 -19.83
N ILE A 77 15.42 -13.84 -19.40
CA ILE A 77 14.66 -13.44 -18.20
C ILE A 77 15.54 -13.57 -16.95
N ARG A 78 16.22 -14.69 -16.78
CA ARG A 78 17.15 -14.89 -15.65
C ARG A 78 18.23 -13.79 -15.62
N LYS A 79 18.85 -13.50 -16.76
CA LYS A 79 19.86 -12.43 -16.85
C LYS A 79 19.26 -11.07 -16.48
N ALA A 80 18.09 -10.73 -17.00
CA ALA A 80 17.42 -9.45 -16.70
C ALA A 80 17.12 -9.30 -15.19
N ILE A 81 16.70 -10.37 -14.52
CA ILE A 81 16.47 -10.36 -13.07
C ILE A 81 17.78 -10.20 -12.29
N MET A 82 18.84 -10.93 -12.68
CA MET A 82 20.15 -10.85 -12.01
C MET A 82 20.81 -9.49 -12.15
N THR A 83 20.59 -8.79 -13.27
CA THR A 83 21.15 -7.45 -13.52
C THR A 83 20.28 -6.33 -12.99
N SER A 84 19.09 -6.63 -12.48
CA SER A 84 18.20 -5.66 -11.84
C SER A 84 18.71 -5.25 -10.46
N ASP A 85 18.33 -4.04 -10.01
CA ASP A 85 18.67 -3.51 -8.67
C ASP A 85 17.92 -4.22 -7.52
N LEU A 86 17.19 -5.31 -7.83
CA LEU A 86 16.37 -6.01 -6.83
C LEU A 86 17.19 -6.95 -5.94
N GLY A 87 18.42 -7.29 -6.31
CA GLY A 87 19.27 -8.20 -5.56
C GLY A 87 18.72 -9.63 -5.46
N LEU A 88 17.91 -10.05 -6.44
CA LEU A 88 17.28 -11.37 -6.45
C LEU A 88 18.19 -12.40 -7.14
N HIS A 89 18.16 -13.63 -6.62
CA HIS A 89 18.95 -14.75 -7.15
C HIS A 89 18.02 -15.79 -7.77
N PRO A 90 17.74 -15.68 -9.08
CA PRO A 90 16.91 -16.66 -9.77
C PRO A 90 17.64 -17.98 -9.98
N SER A 91 16.98 -19.09 -9.71
CA SER A 91 17.36 -20.43 -10.14
C SER A 91 16.42 -20.93 -11.22
N ASP A 92 16.88 -21.77 -12.13
CA ASP A 92 16.03 -22.35 -13.17
C ASP A 92 16.34 -23.84 -13.38
N ASP A 93 15.34 -24.57 -13.86
CA ASP A 93 15.44 -25.97 -14.29
C ASP A 93 15.39 -26.12 -15.81
N GLY A 94 15.60 -25.03 -16.55
CA GLY A 94 15.53 -24.95 -18.00
C GLY A 94 14.13 -24.68 -18.56
N ASN A 95 13.08 -24.73 -17.74
CA ASN A 95 11.69 -24.46 -18.13
C ASN A 95 11.04 -23.39 -17.24
N VAL A 96 11.33 -23.40 -15.95
CA VAL A 96 10.73 -22.52 -14.94
C VAL A 96 11.84 -21.85 -14.14
N ILE A 97 11.71 -20.57 -13.97
CA ILE A 97 12.62 -19.78 -13.12
C ILE A 97 11.95 -19.63 -11.74
N ARG A 98 12.70 -19.91 -10.69
CA ARG A 98 12.28 -19.78 -9.30
C ARG A 98 13.12 -18.73 -8.61
N ILE A 99 12.43 -17.87 -7.84
CA ILE A 99 13.09 -16.84 -7.04
C ILE A 99 12.63 -17.01 -5.61
N GLU A 100 13.57 -17.20 -4.71
CA GLU A 100 13.31 -17.14 -3.27
C GLU A 100 13.51 -15.71 -2.78
N ILE A 101 12.49 -15.18 -2.11
CA ILE A 101 12.57 -13.88 -1.44
C ILE A 101 13.11 -14.12 -0.03
N PRO A 102 14.29 -13.56 0.33
CA PRO A 102 14.86 -13.76 1.64
C PRO A 102 13.93 -13.25 2.75
N ALA A 103 13.76 -14.04 3.81
CA ALA A 103 13.02 -13.58 4.97
C ALA A 103 13.74 -12.41 5.63
N PRO A 104 13.04 -11.37 6.06
CA PRO A 104 13.64 -10.33 6.87
C PRO A 104 14.10 -10.93 8.21
N THR A 105 15.20 -10.42 8.73
CA THR A 105 15.66 -10.75 10.08
C THR A 105 14.66 -10.28 11.13
N GLU A 106 14.77 -10.76 12.36
CA GLU A 106 13.92 -10.30 13.47
C GLU A 106 14.03 -8.77 13.66
N GLU A 107 15.25 -8.23 13.61
CA GLU A 107 15.50 -6.80 13.65
C GLU A 107 14.86 -6.09 12.43
N GLY A 108 15.00 -6.65 11.23
CA GLY A 108 14.39 -6.14 10.02
C GLY A 108 12.86 -6.10 10.11
N ARG A 109 12.22 -7.14 10.70
CA ARG A 109 10.76 -7.12 10.94
C ARG A 109 10.35 -6.03 11.92
N ALA A 110 11.12 -5.85 13.00
CA ALA A 110 10.88 -4.78 13.98
C ALA A 110 10.96 -3.38 13.31
N ASP A 111 11.93 -3.16 12.43
CA ASP A 111 12.07 -1.89 11.71
C ASP A 111 10.94 -1.67 10.69
N LEU A 112 10.52 -2.72 9.98
CA LEU A 112 9.36 -2.64 9.08
C LEU A 112 8.08 -2.32 9.85
N ALA A 113 7.88 -2.92 11.03
CA ALA A 113 6.74 -2.61 11.90
C ALA A 113 6.74 -1.15 12.36
N LYS A 114 7.90 -0.63 12.81
CA LYS A 114 8.04 0.80 13.17
C LYS A 114 7.71 1.73 11.99
N ARG A 115 8.14 1.37 10.78
CA ARG A 115 7.81 2.14 9.57
C ARG A 115 6.32 2.14 9.30
N ALA A 116 5.65 0.98 9.44
CA ALA A 116 4.21 0.89 9.30
C ALA A 116 3.46 1.75 10.33
N ASP A 117 3.91 1.75 11.58
CA ASP A 117 3.36 2.59 12.65
C ASP A 117 3.49 4.08 12.36
N LYS A 118 4.65 4.49 11.82
CA LYS A 118 4.87 5.88 11.42
C LYS A 118 3.90 6.30 10.31
N VAL A 119 3.75 5.47 9.27
CA VAL A 119 2.80 5.74 8.17
C VAL A 119 1.37 5.87 8.71
N ALA A 120 0.96 4.97 9.62
CA ALA A 120 -0.37 5.04 10.24
C ALA A 120 -0.54 6.32 11.07
N GLU A 121 0.47 6.75 11.82
CA GLU A 121 0.39 7.99 12.61
C GLU A 121 0.31 9.22 11.71
N ASP A 122 1.06 9.27 10.62
CA ASP A 122 0.95 10.34 9.62
C ASP A 122 -0.47 10.40 9.03
N GLY A 123 -1.09 9.24 8.78
CA GLY A 123 -2.48 9.13 8.36
C GLY A 123 -3.46 9.67 9.41
N ARG A 124 -3.30 9.30 10.69
CA ARG A 124 -4.13 9.82 11.79
C ARG A 124 -3.99 11.33 11.95
N VAL A 125 -2.78 11.87 11.78
CA VAL A 125 -2.55 13.32 11.78
C VAL A 125 -3.31 14.00 10.66
N ALA A 126 -3.29 13.44 9.44
CA ALA A 126 -4.05 13.96 8.32
C ALA A 126 -5.56 13.97 8.60
N ILE A 127 -6.11 12.87 9.14
CA ILE A 127 -7.53 12.79 9.54
C ILE A 127 -7.86 13.84 10.63
N ARG A 128 -7.00 14.01 11.64
CA ARG A 128 -7.20 15.04 12.68
C ARG A 128 -7.18 16.45 12.11
N ASN A 129 -6.36 16.73 11.12
CA ASN A 129 -6.34 18.03 10.44
C ASN A 129 -7.66 18.27 9.67
N VAL A 130 -8.14 17.28 8.92
CA VAL A 130 -9.42 17.39 8.20
C VAL A 130 -10.57 17.61 9.18
N ARG A 131 -10.59 16.92 10.34
CA ARG A 131 -11.55 17.15 11.41
C ARG A 131 -11.52 18.60 11.91
N ARG A 132 -10.33 19.14 12.21
CA ARG A 132 -10.17 20.51 12.68
C ARG A 132 -10.76 21.51 11.68
N ASP A 133 -10.42 21.36 10.40
CA ASP A 133 -10.94 22.21 9.34
C ASP A 133 -12.48 22.15 9.27
N ALA A 134 -13.07 20.96 9.47
CA ALA A 134 -14.52 20.77 9.48
C ALA A 134 -15.19 21.49 10.67
N ILE A 135 -14.61 21.39 11.86
CA ILE A 135 -15.11 22.09 13.06
C ILE A 135 -15.03 23.61 12.87
N GLU A 136 -13.91 24.11 12.32
CA GLU A 136 -13.76 25.54 11.99
C GLU A 136 -14.83 25.99 10.96
N GLY A 137 -15.09 25.12 9.98
CA GLY A 137 -16.14 25.35 8.99
C GLY A 137 -17.55 25.46 9.59
N ILE A 138 -17.89 24.60 10.57
CA ILE A 138 -19.17 24.65 11.29
C ILE A 138 -19.29 25.98 12.07
N LYS A 139 -18.26 26.39 12.78
CA LYS A 139 -18.22 27.66 13.52
C LYS A 139 -18.33 28.90 12.60
N ALA A 140 -17.74 28.80 11.41
CA ALA A 140 -17.90 29.86 10.41
C ALA A 140 -19.33 29.95 9.85
N MET A 141 -20.00 28.78 9.66
CA MET A 141 -21.41 28.72 9.24
C MET A 141 -22.35 29.23 10.34
N GLU A 142 -22.09 28.90 11.61
CA GLU A 142 -22.84 29.45 12.74
C GLU A 142 -22.89 30.97 12.69
N LYS A 143 -21.74 31.63 12.51
CA LYS A 143 -21.62 33.08 12.46
C LYS A 143 -22.25 33.71 11.18
N ARG A 144 -22.09 33.04 10.05
CA ARG A 144 -22.52 33.56 8.74
C ARG A 144 -24.00 33.31 8.48
N ASP A 145 -24.44 32.08 8.77
CA ASP A 145 -25.75 31.54 8.36
C ASP A 145 -26.74 31.49 9.53
N GLY A 146 -26.29 31.82 10.76
CA GLY A 146 -27.14 31.88 11.94
C GLY A 146 -27.64 30.52 12.41
N LEU A 147 -26.77 29.47 12.33
CA LEU A 147 -27.14 28.13 12.82
C LEU A 147 -27.46 28.18 14.31
N SER A 148 -28.46 27.41 14.72
CA SER A 148 -28.78 27.21 16.14
C SER A 148 -27.68 26.39 16.85
N GLU A 149 -27.59 26.57 18.17
CA GLU A 149 -26.65 25.76 19.00
C GLU A 149 -26.86 24.26 18.82
N ASP A 150 -28.11 23.80 18.65
CA ASP A 150 -28.40 22.39 18.47
C ASP A 150 -27.93 21.86 17.13
N GLU A 151 -28.04 22.66 16.05
CA GLU A 151 -27.50 22.32 14.73
C GLU A 151 -25.95 22.27 14.74
N VAL A 152 -25.30 23.19 15.45
CA VAL A 152 -23.84 23.17 15.64
C VAL A 152 -23.40 21.91 16.39
N ARG A 153 -24.03 21.60 17.53
CA ARG A 153 -23.73 20.41 18.33
C ARG A 153 -23.96 19.12 17.54
N ALA A 154 -25.05 19.05 16.78
CA ALA A 154 -25.33 17.89 15.91
C ALA A 154 -24.25 17.73 14.83
N GLY A 155 -23.82 18.82 14.20
CA GLY A 155 -22.74 18.82 13.21
C GLY A 155 -21.40 18.37 13.79
N GLU A 156 -21.01 18.91 14.96
CA GLU A 156 -19.78 18.51 15.65
C GLU A 156 -19.79 17.04 16.06
N LYS A 157 -20.93 16.52 16.54
CA LYS A 157 -21.10 15.12 16.89
C LYS A 157 -20.93 14.21 15.65
N GLU A 158 -21.51 14.60 14.52
CA GLU A 158 -21.37 13.86 13.27
C GLU A 158 -19.92 13.88 12.76
N VAL A 159 -19.23 15.03 12.81
CA VAL A 159 -17.81 15.16 12.49
C VAL A 159 -16.97 14.22 13.36
N GLN A 160 -17.26 14.15 14.66
CA GLN A 160 -16.54 13.28 15.58
C GLN A 160 -16.78 11.80 15.27
N ARG A 161 -18.02 11.41 14.99
CA ARG A 161 -18.40 10.05 14.63
C ARG A 161 -17.65 9.57 13.37
N ILE A 162 -17.68 10.39 12.31
CA ILE A 162 -16.98 10.08 11.05
C ILE A 162 -15.49 10.01 11.27
N THR A 163 -14.90 10.92 12.06
CA THR A 163 -13.47 10.91 12.37
C THR A 163 -13.08 9.59 13.04
N ALA A 164 -13.86 9.12 14.01
CA ALA A 164 -13.60 7.85 14.69
C ALA A 164 -13.62 6.66 13.73
N GLU A 165 -14.59 6.62 12.80
CA GLU A 165 -14.67 5.57 11.77
C GLU A 165 -13.41 5.54 10.87
N PHE A 166 -12.89 6.70 10.47
CA PHE A 166 -11.69 6.75 9.63
C PHE A 166 -10.41 6.41 10.38
N VAL A 167 -10.30 6.80 11.67
CA VAL A 167 -9.18 6.40 12.53
C VAL A 167 -9.17 4.89 12.70
N GLU A 168 -10.31 4.26 12.97
CA GLU A 168 -10.47 2.81 13.09
C GLU A 168 -10.04 2.08 11.81
N LYS A 169 -10.39 2.61 10.63
CA LYS A 169 -9.94 2.05 9.34
C LYS A 169 -8.42 2.08 9.18
N ILE A 170 -7.75 3.17 9.61
CA ILE A 170 -6.29 3.24 9.63
C ILE A 170 -5.70 2.21 10.60
N ASP A 171 -6.29 2.09 11.80
CA ASP A 171 -5.83 1.12 12.80
C ASP A 171 -5.96 -0.33 12.30
N HIS A 172 -7.05 -0.66 11.62
CA HIS A 172 -7.21 -1.96 10.97
C HIS A 172 -6.21 -2.17 9.83
N ALA A 173 -5.91 -1.13 9.05
CA ALA A 173 -4.95 -1.24 7.95
C ALA A 173 -3.52 -1.51 8.47
N VAL A 174 -3.08 -0.80 9.52
CA VAL A 174 -1.75 -1.01 10.11
C VAL A 174 -1.66 -2.35 10.82
N GLU A 175 -2.71 -2.80 11.49
CA GLU A 175 -2.72 -4.11 12.17
C GLU A 175 -2.61 -5.26 11.17
N ARG A 176 -3.33 -5.19 10.04
CA ARG A 176 -3.17 -6.15 8.94
C ARG A 176 -1.74 -6.17 8.43
N LYS A 177 -1.11 -4.99 8.27
CA LYS A 177 0.28 -4.89 7.81
C LYS A 177 1.28 -5.45 8.82
N ARG A 178 1.07 -5.21 10.11
CA ARG A 178 1.90 -5.80 11.17
C ARG A 178 1.85 -7.33 11.16
N LYS A 179 0.64 -7.91 11.04
CA LYS A 179 0.48 -9.36 10.90
C LYS A 179 1.23 -9.89 9.69
N GLU A 180 1.07 -9.24 8.52
CA GLU A 180 1.79 -9.59 7.31
C GLU A 180 3.32 -9.60 7.51
N ILE A 181 3.87 -8.60 8.22
CA ILE A 181 5.31 -8.51 8.53
C ILE A 181 5.76 -9.63 9.46
N MET A 182 4.93 -10.03 10.41
CA MET A 182 5.29 -11.03 11.44
C MET A 182 5.09 -12.47 10.98
N GLU A 183 4.24 -12.74 10.00
CA GLU A 183 3.91 -14.07 9.49
C GLU A 183 4.86 -14.59 8.41
N VAL A 184 5.90 -13.85 8.05
CA VAL A 184 6.88 -14.20 6.97
C VAL A 184 8.12 -14.87 7.50
#